data_b07b7b3c5af049a1ea006fe18a6c50d3
#
_entry.id   b07b7b3c5af049a1ea006fe18a6c50d3
#
_cell.length_a   1.000
_cell.length_b   1.000
_cell.length_c   1.000
_cell.angle_alpha   90.00
_cell.angle_beta   90.00
_cell.angle_gamma   90.00
#
_symmetry.space_group_name_H-M   'P 1'
#
loop_
_entity.id
_entity.type
_entity.pdbx_description
1 polymer ?
#
loop_
_entity_poly.entity_id
_entity_poly.type
_entity_poly.pdbx_seq_one_letter_code
_entity_poly.pdbx_strand_id
1 'polypeptide(L)'
;MTDTQIEEHPAFVPSEHPVAADIHAEHLGWHEIVRLIRHLSAHERMLPGYYTDPDWTVRDLVAHLGTWLAEAQVQLERLRAGTYEGHDIDIDAMNASFLQAMHDQPWSVTWVQAHAARTKMLEEWYDLRERTDEAAWWIHKAGAEHYAEHLPRLGEWVDELIARRPADEAPG
;
A
#
# COMPACT_ATOMS: atom_id res chain seq x y z
N MET A 1 -29.87 -6.67 17.30
CA MET A 1 -28.48 -6.68 17.79
C MET A 1 -27.83 -7.89 17.16
N THR A 2 -27.23 -7.72 16.01
CA THR A 2 -26.51 -8.79 15.29
C THR A 2 -25.03 -8.58 15.60
N ASP A 3 -24.52 -9.48 16.42
CA ASP A 3 -23.11 -9.59 16.77
C ASP A 3 -22.34 -9.94 15.49
N THR A 4 -21.66 -8.94 14.91
CA THR A 4 -20.78 -9.18 13.76
C THR A 4 -19.53 -9.83 14.33
N GLN A 5 -19.50 -11.15 14.29
CA GLN A 5 -18.26 -11.89 14.56
C GLN A 5 -17.20 -11.41 13.59
N ILE A 6 -16.19 -10.72 14.10
CA ILE A 6 -14.94 -10.49 13.41
C ILE A 6 -14.34 -11.89 13.23
N GLU A 7 -14.37 -12.42 12.00
CA GLU A 7 -13.62 -13.64 11.69
C GLU A 7 -12.15 -13.35 12.00
N GLU A 8 -11.67 -13.92 13.11
CA GLU A 8 -10.24 -14.00 13.38
C GLU A 8 -9.63 -14.84 12.26
N HIS A 9 -8.90 -14.19 11.35
CA HIS A 9 -8.07 -14.91 10.41
C HIS A 9 -7.15 -15.86 11.20
N PRO A 10 -7.05 -17.14 10.78
CA PRO A 10 -6.21 -18.10 11.48
C PRO A 10 -4.79 -17.50 11.58
N ALA A 11 -4.24 -17.55 12.79
CA ALA A 11 -2.90 -17.05 13.05
C ALA A 11 -1.94 -17.68 12.04
N PHE A 12 -1.34 -16.82 11.20
CA PHE A 12 -0.33 -17.27 10.23
C PHE A 12 0.86 -17.80 11.03
N VAL A 13 1.16 -19.08 10.84
CA VAL A 13 2.40 -19.68 11.34
C VAL A 13 3.46 -19.42 10.26
N PRO A 14 4.48 -18.59 10.53
CA PRO A 14 5.55 -18.36 9.57
C PRO A 14 6.17 -19.71 9.23
N SER A 15 6.13 -20.09 7.95
CA SER A 15 7.02 -21.17 7.50
C SER A 15 8.45 -20.66 7.66
N GLU A 16 9.41 -21.54 7.93
CA GLU A 16 10.83 -21.19 8.08
C GLU A 16 11.46 -20.56 6.81
N HIS A 17 10.65 -20.27 5.80
CA HIS A 17 11.08 -19.72 4.53
C HIS A 17 10.99 -18.19 4.58
N PRO A 18 12.08 -17.42 4.31
CA PRO A 18 12.09 -15.95 4.33
C PRO A 18 10.96 -15.30 3.52
N VAL A 19 10.62 -15.88 2.39
CA VAL A 19 9.55 -15.46 1.46
C VAL A 19 8.16 -15.45 2.10
N ALA A 20 7.88 -16.36 3.04
CA ALA A 20 6.60 -16.38 3.74
C ALA A 20 6.49 -15.22 4.75
N ALA A 21 7.63 -14.76 5.30
CA ALA A 21 7.68 -13.61 6.19
C ALA A 21 7.34 -12.30 5.44
N ASP A 22 7.82 -12.14 4.20
CA ASP A 22 7.56 -10.96 3.40
C ASP A 22 6.08 -10.84 3.01
N ILE A 23 5.43 -11.92 2.61
CA ILE A 23 3.99 -11.94 2.32
C ILE A 23 3.17 -11.65 3.59
N HIS A 24 3.56 -12.19 4.73
CA HIS A 24 2.89 -11.89 5.98
C HIS A 24 3.05 -10.41 6.36
N ALA A 25 4.25 -9.86 6.26
CA ALA A 25 4.53 -8.45 6.52
C ALA A 25 3.79 -7.53 5.54
N GLU A 26 3.67 -7.92 4.27
CA GLU A 26 2.86 -7.23 3.26
C GLU A 26 1.39 -7.15 3.70
N HIS A 27 0.80 -8.26 4.10
CA HIS A 27 -0.60 -8.31 4.55
C HIS A 27 -0.84 -7.44 5.78
N LEU A 28 0.03 -7.53 6.78
CA LEU A 28 -0.07 -6.72 7.99
C LEU A 28 0.09 -5.23 7.70
N GLY A 29 1.08 -4.86 6.89
CA GLY A 29 1.32 -3.46 6.52
C GLY A 29 0.14 -2.85 5.76
N TRP A 30 -0.40 -3.55 4.76
CA TRP A 30 -1.58 -3.09 4.04
C TRP A 30 -2.81 -2.96 4.95
N HIS A 31 -3.03 -3.95 5.82
CA HIS A 31 -4.13 -3.90 6.77
C HIS A 31 -4.05 -2.65 7.66
N GLU A 32 -2.85 -2.35 8.15
CA GLU A 32 -2.63 -1.19 9.02
C GLU A 32 -2.83 0.14 8.28
N ILE A 33 -2.35 0.26 7.03
CA ILE A 33 -2.63 1.43 6.18
C ILE A 33 -4.14 1.63 6.00
N VAL A 34 -4.86 0.57 5.65
CA VAL A 34 -6.32 0.63 5.47
C VAL A 34 -7.01 1.00 6.78
N ARG A 35 -6.58 0.45 7.90
CA ARG A 35 -7.12 0.75 9.24
C ARG A 35 -6.97 2.23 9.57
N LEU A 36 -5.79 2.79 9.38
CA LEU A 36 -5.51 4.21 9.65
C LEU A 36 -6.36 5.12 8.75
N ILE A 37 -6.41 4.85 7.46
CA ILE A 37 -7.18 5.64 6.49
C ILE A 37 -8.69 5.63 6.80
N ARG A 38 -9.21 4.53 7.35
CA ARG A 38 -10.64 4.44 7.72
C ARG A 38 -11.05 5.40 8.84
N HIS A 39 -10.11 5.86 9.66
CA HIS A 39 -10.38 6.89 10.67
C HIS A 39 -10.59 8.29 10.07
N LEU A 40 -10.23 8.50 8.80
CA LEU A 40 -10.33 9.78 8.12
C LEU A 40 -11.63 9.90 7.34
N SER A 41 -12.26 11.07 7.46
CA SER A 41 -13.40 11.47 6.61
C SER A 41 -12.97 11.64 5.14
N ALA A 42 -13.93 11.74 4.23
CA ALA A 42 -13.64 11.98 2.82
C ALA A 42 -12.89 13.32 2.60
N HIS A 43 -13.20 14.32 3.41
CA HIS A 43 -12.52 15.63 3.36
C HIS A 43 -11.07 15.51 3.85
N GLU A 44 -10.84 14.86 5.00
CA GLU A 44 -9.51 14.74 5.62
C GLU A 44 -8.50 13.99 4.74
N ARG A 45 -8.94 13.01 3.94
CA ARG A 45 -8.09 12.30 2.98
C ARG A 45 -7.54 13.19 1.86
N MET A 46 -8.18 14.33 1.64
CA MET A 46 -7.84 15.31 0.60
C MET A 46 -7.13 16.55 1.16
N LEU A 47 -6.92 16.64 2.49
CA LEU A 47 -6.19 17.75 3.08
C LEU A 47 -4.69 17.62 2.79
N PRO A 48 -4.06 18.71 2.32
CA PRO A 48 -2.61 18.76 2.13
C PRO A 48 -1.89 18.80 3.48
N GLY A 49 -0.61 18.39 3.48
CA GLY A 49 0.25 18.42 4.65
C GLY A 49 0.67 17.05 5.18
N TYR A 50 0.30 15.96 4.49
CA TYR A 50 0.87 14.64 4.77
C TYR A 50 2.40 14.68 4.62
N TYR A 51 2.89 15.19 3.49
CA TYR A 51 4.23 15.72 3.29
C TYR A 51 4.15 17.19 2.90
N THR A 52 5.23 17.96 3.10
CA THR A 52 5.25 19.40 2.83
C THR A 52 6.01 19.76 1.54
N ASP A 53 6.86 18.87 1.04
CA ASP A 53 7.60 19.05 -0.20
C ASP A 53 7.88 17.68 -0.85
N PRO A 54 7.13 17.30 -1.87
CA PRO A 54 5.91 17.92 -2.36
C PRO A 54 4.74 17.86 -1.35
N ASP A 55 3.78 18.76 -1.51
CA ASP A 55 2.63 18.87 -0.62
C ASP A 55 1.59 17.76 -0.90
N TRP A 56 1.76 16.63 -0.22
CA TRP A 56 0.93 15.45 -0.41
C TRP A 56 -0.30 15.44 0.49
N THR A 57 -1.34 14.79 -0.02
CA THR A 57 -2.51 14.33 0.73
C THR A 57 -2.41 12.81 0.99
N VAL A 58 -3.32 12.27 1.80
CA VAL A 58 -3.44 10.80 1.95
C VAL A 58 -3.83 10.13 0.62
N ARG A 59 -4.59 10.83 -0.25
CA ARG A 59 -4.86 10.36 -1.61
C ARG A 59 -3.56 10.15 -2.40
N ASP A 60 -2.62 11.09 -2.32
CA ASP A 60 -1.34 11.00 -3.05
C ASP A 60 -0.48 9.85 -2.52
N LEU A 61 -0.50 9.61 -1.20
CA LEU A 61 0.11 8.42 -0.61
C LEU A 61 -0.49 7.13 -1.19
N VAL A 62 -1.81 7.01 -1.23
CA VAL A 62 -2.48 5.81 -1.77
C VAL A 62 -2.19 5.63 -3.25
N ALA A 63 -2.14 6.72 -4.03
CA ALA A 63 -1.74 6.70 -5.43
C ALA A 63 -0.31 6.18 -5.59
N HIS A 64 0.61 6.70 -4.80
CA HIS A 64 2.02 6.31 -4.78
C HIS A 64 2.20 4.81 -4.46
N LEU A 65 1.58 4.34 -3.40
CA LEU A 65 1.59 2.91 -3.05
C LEU A 65 0.99 2.06 -4.18
N GLY A 66 -0.16 2.46 -4.72
CA GLY A 66 -0.86 1.74 -5.78
C GLY A 66 -0.04 1.61 -7.07
N THR A 67 0.71 2.65 -7.44
CA THR A 67 1.56 2.62 -8.65
C THR A 67 2.76 1.69 -8.47
N TRP A 68 3.39 1.66 -7.29
CA TRP A 68 4.46 0.70 -7.01
C TRP A 68 3.96 -0.74 -6.96
N LEU A 69 2.77 -0.98 -6.43
CA LEU A 69 2.13 -2.31 -6.46
C LEU A 69 1.81 -2.76 -7.89
N ALA A 70 1.37 -1.83 -8.75
CA ALA A 70 1.15 -2.11 -10.17
C ALA A 70 2.46 -2.40 -10.92
N GLU A 71 3.55 -1.69 -10.59
CA GLU A 71 4.87 -1.99 -11.15
C GLU A 71 5.35 -3.38 -10.71
N ALA A 72 5.23 -3.71 -9.43
CA ALA A 72 5.58 -5.04 -8.94
C ALA A 72 4.77 -6.14 -9.65
N GLN A 73 3.47 -5.94 -9.87
CA GLN A 73 2.65 -6.87 -10.64
C GLN A 73 3.22 -7.12 -12.04
N VAL A 74 3.59 -6.05 -12.77
CA VAL A 74 4.19 -6.16 -14.11
C VAL A 74 5.50 -6.93 -14.08
N GLN A 75 6.34 -6.69 -13.09
CA GLN A 75 7.63 -7.38 -12.99
C GLN A 75 7.48 -8.86 -12.60
N LEU A 76 6.53 -9.19 -11.73
CA LEU A 76 6.19 -10.58 -11.40
C LEU A 76 5.61 -11.32 -12.62
N GLU A 77 4.77 -10.66 -13.43
CA GLU A 77 4.29 -11.21 -14.70
C GLU A 77 5.45 -11.49 -15.66
N ARG A 78 6.43 -10.58 -15.77
CA ARG A 78 7.64 -10.78 -16.59
C ARG A 78 8.48 -11.96 -16.07
N LEU A 79 8.64 -12.09 -14.76
CA LEU A 79 9.30 -13.26 -14.16
C LEU A 79 8.58 -14.56 -14.52
N ARG A 80 7.26 -14.59 -14.41
CA ARG A 80 6.44 -15.74 -14.79
C ARG A 80 6.55 -16.08 -16.29
N ALA A 81 6.62 -15.05 -17.15
CA ALA A 81 6.77 -15.20 -18.59
C ALA A 81 8.21 -15.50 -19.06
N GLY A 82 9.22 -15.37 -18.19
CA GLY A 82 10.64 -15.52 -18.54
C GLY A 82 11.21 -14.35 -19.35
N THR A 83 10.62 -13.16 -19.22
CA THR A 83 11.02 -11.93 -19.94
C THR A 83 11.53 -10.84 -18.99
N TYR A 84 11.82 -11.17 -17.74
CA TYR A 84 12.36 -10.24 -16.76
C TYR A 84 13.81 -9.85 -17.10
N GLU A 85 14.09 -8.55 -17.12
CA GLU A 85 15.39 -8.00 -17.51
C GLU A 85 16.21 -7.42 -16.35
N GLY A 86 15.71 -7.57 -15.11
CA GLY A 86 16.35 -7.04 -13.90
C GLY A 86 15.57 -5.83 -13.33
N HIS A 87 16.09 -5.30 -12.22
CA HIS A 87 15.47 -4.21 -11.45
C HIS A 87 16.39 -2.99 -11.30
N ASP A 88 17.16 -2.67 -12.35
CA ASP A 88 17.89 -1.41 -12.41
C ASP A 88 16.92 -0.27 -12.73
N ILE A 89 16.39 0.37 -11.68
CA ILE A 89 15.33 1.37 -11.75
C ILE A 89 15.82 2.68 -11.17
N ASP A 90 15.56 3.77 -11.88
CA ASP A 90 15.64 5.12 -11.34
C ASP A 90 14.37 5.40 -10.52
N ILE A 91 14.44 5.13 -9.21
CA ILE A 91 13.32 5.27 -8.26
C ILE A 91 12.79 6.71 -8.24
N ASP A 92 13.68 7.71 -8.25
CA ASP A 92 13.28 9.10 -8.18
C ASP A 92 12.53 9.54 -9.45
N ALA A 93 13.03 9.15 -10.62
CA ALA A 93 12.34 9.41 -11.88
C ALA A 93 10.97 8.71 -11.96
N MET A 94 10.87 7.47 -11.48
CA MET A 94 9.59 6.76 -11.41
C MET A 94 8.63 7.42 -10.45
N ASN A 95 9.06 7.80 -9.25
CA ASN A 95 8.23 8.50 -8.27
C ASN A 95 7.67 9.81 -8.85
N ALA A 96 8.49 10.60 -9.51
CA ALA A 96 8.07 11.84 -10.16
C ALA A 96 7.02 11.58 -11.26
N SER A 97 7.24 10.55 -12.09
CA SER A 97 6.30 10.15 -13.14
C SER A 97 4.95 9.67 -12.57
N PHE A 98 4.98 8.85 -11.52
CA PHE A 98 3.78 8.35 -10.85
C PHE A 98 2.97 9.49 -10.22
N LEU A 99 3.63 10.39 -9.51
CA LEU A 99 2.97 11.56 -8.92
C LEU A 99 2.29 12.40 -9.98
N GLN A 100 2.98 12.70 -11.09
CA GLN A 100 2.42 13.47 -12.19
C GLN A 100 1.20 12.79 -12.81
N ALA A 101 1.24 11.47 -13.01
CA ALA A 101 0.15 10.71 -13.63
C ALA A 101 -1.09 10.60 -12.76
N MET A 102 -0.92 10.58 -11.43
CA MET A 102 -1.98 10.27 -10.47
C MET A 102 -2.50 11.49 -9.70
N HIS A 103 -1.82 12.63 -9.78
CA HIS A 103 -2.10 13.81 -8.95
C HIS A 103 -3.56 14.30 -9.03
N ASP A 104 -4.21 14.26 -10.20
CA ASP A 104 -5.56 14.76 -10.41
C ASP A 104 -6.65 13.68 -10.29
N GLN A 105 -6.29 12.46 -9.92
CA GLN A 105 -7.27 11.37 -9.83
C GLN A 105 -8.19 11.54 -8.60
N PRO A 106 -9.51 11.31 -8.74
CA PRO A 106 -10.42 11.30 -7.61
C PRO A 106 -10.06 10.22 -6.58
N TRP A 107 -10.33 10.48 -5.30
CA TRP A 107 -10.13 9.50 -4.22
C TRP A 107 -10.67 8.11 -4.55
N SER A 108 -11.92 8.03 -5.04
CA SER A 108 -12.57 6.75 -5.33
C SER A 108 -11.82 5.94 -6.41
N VAL A 109 -11.27 6.61 -7.41
CA VAL A 109 -10.47 5.98 -8.46
C VAL A 109 -9.14 5.50 -7.89
N THR A 110 -8.42 6.37 -7.21
CA THR A 110 -7.12 6.06 -6.58
C THR A 110 -7.23 4.87 -5.62
N TRP A 111 -8.26 4.87 -4.77
CA TRP A 111 -8.51 3.80 -3.81
C TRP A 111 -8.76 2.46 -4.49
N VAL A 112 -9.65 2.42 -5.49
CA VAL A 112 -9.95 1.20 -6.23
C VAL A 112 -8.74 0.70 -7.01
N GLN A 113 -7.97 1.61 -7.63
CA GLN A 113 -6.76 1.25 -8.37
C GLN A 113 -5.69 0.64 -7.45
N ALA A 114 -5.45 1.22 -6.29
CA ALA A 114 -4.46 0.69 -5.34
C ALA A 114 -4.85 -0.72 -4.85
N HIS A 115 -6.13 -0.94 -4.51
CA HIS A 115 -6.62 -2.26 -4.13
C HIS A 115 -6.53 -3.28 -5.28
N ALA A 116 -6.88 -2.87 -6.50
CA ALA A 116 -6.79 -3.74 -7.68
C ALA A 116 -5.33 -4.09 -8.01
N ALA A 117 -4.42 -3.12 -7.96
CA ALA A 117 -2.99 -3.33 -8.18
C ALA A 117 -2.41 -4.32 -7.17
N ARG A 118 -2.74 -4.15 -5.88
CA ARG A 118 -2.33 -5.09 -4.84
C ARG A 118 -2.85 -6.50 -5.10
N THR A 119 -4.14 -6.62 -5.42
CA THR A 119 -4.75 -7.93 -5.71
C THR A 119 -4.03 -8.60 -6.86
N LYS A 120 -3.78 -7.88 -7.95
CA LYS A 120 -3.08 -8.39 -9.12
C LYS A 120 -1.63 -8.78 -8.84
N MET A 121 -0.92 -7.97 -8.07
CA MET A 121 0.44 -8.31 -7.62
C MET A 121 0.47 -9.63 -6.84
N LEU A 122 -0.48 -9.83 -5.92
CA LEU A 122 -0.58 -11.06 -5.14
C LEU A 122 -1.01 -12.25 -6.01
N GLU A 123 -1.93 -12.07 -6.96
CA GLU A 123 -2.30 -13.11 -7.94
C GLU A 123 -1.05 -13.57 -8.72
N GLU A 124 -0.27 -12.64 -9.30
CA GLU A 124 0.97 -12.99 -10.01
C GLU A 124 1.96 -13.72 -9.11
N TRP A 125 2.13 -13.27 -7.87
CA TRP A 125 2.98 -13.95 -6.89
C TRP A 125 2.55 -15.40 -6.65
N TYR A 126 1.25 -15.65 -6.47
CA TYR A 126 0.74 -17.00 -6.21
C TYR A 126 0.80 -17.90 -7.46
N ASP A 127 0.75 -17.31 -8.65
CA ASP A 127 0.83 -18.02 -9.93
C ASP A 127 2.29 -18.32 -10.36
N LEU A 128 3.30 -17.78 -9.67
CA LEU A 128 4.69 -18.12 -9.93
C LEU A 128 4.96 -19.61 -9.64
N ARG A 129 5.57 -20.30 -10.59
CA ARG A 129 6.01 -21.69 -10.42
C ARG A 129 7.16 -21.81 -9.42
N GLU A 130 8.04 -20.83 -9.44
CA GLU A 130 9.19 -20.70 -8.55
C GLU A 130 9.23 -19.27 -8.00
N ARG A 131 9.40 -19.16 -6.69
CA ARG A 131 9.54 -17.88 -5.99
C ARG A 131 11.01 -17.58 -5.83
N THR A 132 11.56 -16.89 -6.83
CA THR A 132 12.97 -16.50 -6.84
C THR A 132 13.24 -15.33 -5.89
N ASP A 133 14.52 -15.05 -5.64
CA ASP A 133 14.93 -13.90 -4.84
C ASP A 133 14.47 -12.57 -5.46
N GLU A 134 14.44 -12.48 -6.80
CA GLU A 134 13.91 -11.32 -7.52
C GLU A 134 12.41 -11.13 -7.28
N ALA A 135 11.65 -12.21 -7.31
CA ALA A 135 10.22 -12.14 -7.02
C ALA A 135 9.97 -11.71 -5.57
N ALA A 136 10.72 -12.27 -4.63
CA ALA A 136 10.67 -11.87 -3.21
C ALA A 136 11.05 -10.41 -3.02
N TRP A 137 12.07 -9.93 -3.73
CA TRP A 137 12.49 -8.53 -3.72
C TRP A 137 11.35 -7.58 -4.11
N TRP A 138 10.60 -7.90 -5.19
CA TRP A 138 9.48 -7.06 -5.62
C TRP A 138 8.35 -6.99 -4.60
N ILE A 139 7.98 -8.12 -4.00
CA ILE A 139 6.96 -8.16 -2.93
C ILE A 139 7.41 -7.36 -1.71
N HIS A 140 8.69 -7.50 -1.33
CA HIS A 140 9.27 -6.79 -0.20
C HIS A 140 9.29 -5.27 -0.45
N LYS A 141 9.89 -4.86 -1.57
CA LYS A 141 10.11 -3.43 -1.90
C LYS A 141 8.82 -2.67 -2.18
N ALA A 142 7.90 -3.21 -2.97
CA ALA A 142 6.65 -2.54 -3.30
C ALA A 142 5.58 -2.68 -2.20
N GLY A 143 5.71 -3.68 -1.34
CA GLY A 143 4.77 -4.01 -0.28
C GLY A 143 5.34 -3.76 1.12
N ALA A 144 5.89 -4.80 1.75
CA ALA A 144 6.23 -4.79 3.17
C ALA A 144 7.13 -3.63 3.61
N GLU A 145 8.25 -3.41 2.92
CA GLU A 145 9.19 -2.32 3.24
C GLU A 145 8.56 -0.95 2.96
N HIS A 146 7.91 -0.80 1.80
CA HIS A 146 7.29 0.44 1.40
C HIS A 146 6.19 0.89 2.38
N TYR A 147 5.36 -0.05 2.85
CA TYR A 147 4.36 0.25 3.88
C TYR A 147 5.02 0.66 5.19
N ALA A 148 6.09 -0.05 5.60
CA ALA A 148 6.82 0.26 6.82
C ALA A 148 7.46 1.66 6.79
N GLU A 149 7.89 2.15 5.63
CA GLU A 149 8.41 3.51 5.44
C GLU A 149 7.34 4.58 5.66
N HIS A 150 6.11 4.33 5.19
CA HIS A 150 5.04 5.34 5.25
C HIS A 150 4.16 5.26 6.50
N LEU A 151 4.04 4.11 7.15
CA LEU A 151 3.15 3.89 8.29
C LEU A 151 3.38 4.85 9.46
N PRO A 152 4.63 5.16 9.90
CA PRO A 152 4.84 6.09 11.01
C PRO A 152 4.26 7.48 10.70
N ARG A 153 4.55 8.03 9.52
CA ARG A 153 4.04 9.35 9.14
C ARG A 153 2.53 9.35 8.94
N LEU A 154 1.96 8.26 8.39
CA LEU A 154 0.51 8.13 8.25
C LEU A 154 -0.18 8.11 9.62
N GLY A 155 0.37 7.39 10.59
CA GLY A 155 -0.15 7.38 11.96
C GLY A 155 -0.14 8.78 12.59
N GLU A 156 0.99 9.46 12.53
CA GLU A 156 1.12 10.84 13.02
C GLU A 156 0.11 11.79 12.36
N TRP A 157 -0.04 11.72 11.02
CA TRP A 157 -0.96 12.58 10.28
C TRP A 157 -2.42 12.32 10.63
N VAL A 158 -2.80 11.06 10.80
CA VAL A 158 -4.15 10.68 11.26
C VAL A 158 -4.43 11.27 12.65
N ASP A 159 -3.50 11.14 13.58
CA ASP A 159 -3.62 11.69 14.93
C ASP A 159 -3.72 13.23 14.91
N GLU A 160 -2.90 13.90 14.08
CA GLU A 160 -2.96 15.35 13.89
C GLU A 160 -4.33 15.80 13.37
N LEU A 161 -4.90 15.10 12.39
CA LEU A 161 -6.20 15.44 11.81
C LEU A 161 -7.34 15.20 12.81
N ILE A 162 -7.32 14.09 13.54
CA ILE A 162 -8.30 13.79 14.59
C ILE A 162 -8.25 14.86 15.68
N ALA A 163 -7.07 15.28 16.11
CA ALA A 163 -6.90 16.32 17.11
C ALA A 163 -7.41 17.72 16.69
N ARG A 164 -7.50 17.96 15.39
CA ARG A 164 -8.05 19.21 14.81
C ARG A 164 -9.56 19.24 14.69
N ARG A 165 -10.25 18.10 14.91
CA ARG A 165 -11.71 18.03 14.84
C ARG A 165 -12.34 18.86 15.95
N PRO A 166 -13.45 19.58 15.66
CA PRO A 166 -14.25 20.24 16.70
C PRO A 166 -14.69 19.23 17.76
N ALA A 167 -14.77 19.67 19.02
CA ALA A 167 -15.15 18.81 20.15
C ALA A 167 -16.55 18.16 20.00
N ASP A 168 -17.41 18.72 19.17
CA ASP A 168 -18.77 18.24 18.92
C ASP A 168 -18.85 17.09 17.90
N GLU A 169 -17.75 16.75 17.21
CA GLU A 169 -17.66 15.67 16.20
C GLU A 169 -16.89 14.46 16.69
N ALA A 170 -16.55 14.37 17.97
CA ALA A 170 -15.88 13.20 18.53
C ALA A 170 -16.86 12.00 18.51
N PRO A 171 -16.47 10.84 17.92
CA PRO A 171 -17.31 9.66 17.95
C PRO A 171 -17.51 9.20 19.38
N GLY A 172 -18.80 9.06 19.77
CA GLY A 172 -19.20 8.50 21.06
C GLY A 172 -19.02 6.98 21.10
#